data_5c6c1dddf8f1c5a51b5fbdd5e57ee9e2
#
_entry.id   5c6c1dddf8f1c5a51b5fbdd5e57ee9e2
#
_cell.length_a   1.000
_cell.length_b   1.000
_cell.length_c   1.000
_cell.angle_alpha   90.00
_cell.angle_beta   90.00
_cell.angle_gamma   90.00
#
_symmetry.space_group_name_H-M   'P 1'
#
loop_
_entity.id
_entity.type
_entity.pdbx_description
1 polymer ?
#
loop_
_entity_poly.entity_id
_entity_poly.type
_entity_poly.pdbx_seq_one_letter_code
_entity_poly.pdbx_strand_id
1 'polypeptide(L)'
;MKKILIAIPTNKYVETKTMKAIYDLEIPEGYTTELQFFFGYQIDQIRNLIASWATHYDYLFSVDSDISFSPDTLKKLLSHNKDMVSGLYIQRKQDEHILEVYEPNERGGCSNIPFEKIKNIPLVELIACGMGCVLIKGEVFRSISYPHFVYHSAIDHRNTISEDVDFCRKVKTKGFEIFADTTVHCEHIGSTIFKVESTPNTLTANKKEISISDRLKDLSNKRLLPPIHVDYLKSLSISPKVIYDIGASVLHWTNEAKTIWPSSEYIVFEAMPECEFLYKENNLQYNIGVLSDRNDREVNFYQNNYHPGGNSYYKENEQINPESTRLYNESNKKLYKTKTLDSIISLKNLPMPDLIKIDVQGAELDILKGSKKALKNCKDLVLELQIVEYNKGAPLRDEVIKYVEDLGFKLISGPFCDNGPDGDYHFSKNNI
;
A
#
# COMPACT_ATOMS: atom_id res chain seq x y z
N MET A 1 -25.42 -25.14 -15.52
CA MET A 1 -24.02 -24.63 -15.49
C MET A 1 -23.57 -24.57 -14.05
N LYS A 2 -22.35 -24.99 -13.76
CA LYS A 2 -21.77 -24.89 -12.42
C LYS A 2 -21.32 -23.44 -12.15
N LYS A 3 -21.54 -22.95 -10.93
CA LYS A 3 -21.23 -21.58 -10.53
C LYS A 3 -19.91 -21.50 -9.78
N ILE A 4 -19.04 -20.60 -10.20
CA ILE A 4 -17.75 -20.33 -9.56
C ILE A 4 -17.78 -18.92 -8.98
N LEU A 5 -17.53 -18.79 -7.67
CA LEU A 5 -17.24 -17.51 -7.05
C LEU A 5 -15.75 -17.20 -7.26
N ILE A 6 -15.41 -16.12 -7.93
CA ILE A 6 -14.06 -15.55 -7.94
C ILE A 6 -14.01 -14.53 -6.82
N ALA A 7 -13.26 -14.81 -5.75
CA ALA A 7 -13.22 -13.95 -4.57
C ALA A 7 -11.84 -13.33 -4.39
N ILE A 8 -11.81 -12.01 -4.25
CA ILE A 8 -10.60 -11.24 -4.04
C ILE A 8 -10.69 -10.55 -2.67
N PRO A 9 -9.94 -11.03 -1.64
CA PRO A 9 -9.78 -10.29 -0.40
C PRO A 9 -8.93 -9.05 -0.66
N THR A 10 -9.38 -7.89 -0.16
CA THR A 10 -8.64 -6.63 -0.31
C THR A 10 -8.94 -5.68 0.84
N ASN A 11 -7.97 -4.83 1.18
CA ASN A 11 -8.17 -3.76 2.16
C ASN A 11 -8.41 -2.40 1.50
N LYS A 12 -7.88 -2.16 0.29
CA LYS A 12 -8.03 -0.88 -0.43
C LYS A 12 -8.12 -1.05 -1.95
N TYR A 13 -7.22 -1.82 -2.54
CA TYR A 13 -7.07 -1.91 -4.01
C TYR A 13 -6.59 -3.30 -4.42
N VAL A 14 -6.76 -3.60 -5.69
CA VAL A 14 -6.27 -4.80 -6.35
C VAL A 14 -5.21 -4.39 -7.38
N GLU A 15 -4.11 -5.11 -7.44
CA GLU A 15 -3.04 -4.81 -8.41
C GLU A 15 -3.57 -4.91 -9.86
N THR A 16 -3.13 -3.98 -10.70
CA THR A 16 -3.60 -3.89 -12.10
C THR A 16 -3.34 -5.18 -12.89
N LYS A 17 -2.23 -5.86 -12.62
CA LYS A 17 -1.92 -7.14 -13.24
C LYS A 17 -2.86 -8.24 -12.79
N THR A 18 -3.27 -8.24 -11.51
CA THR A 18 -4.28 -9.18 -10.99
C THR A 18 -5.61 -8.96 -11.68
N MET A 19 -6.05 -7.70 -11.78
CA MET A 19 -7.29 -7.37 -12.52
C MET A 19 -7.22 -7.79 -13.98
N LYS A 20 -6.06 -7.56 -14.64
CA LYS A 20 -5.87 -8.01 -16.02
C LYS A 20 -5.95 -9.54 -16.13
N ALA A 21 -5.32 -10.28 -15.22
CA ALA A 21 -5.38 -11.75 -15.20
C ALA A 21 -6.82 -12.26 -15.03
N ILE A 22 -7.62 -11.61 -14.16
CA ILE A 22 -9.05 -11.92 -14.00
C ILE A 22 -9.85 -11.60 -15.28
N TYR A 23 -9.57 -10.46 -15.92
CA TYR A 23 -10.26 -10.05 -17.15
C TYR A 23 -9.97 -10.98 -18.32
N ASP A 24 -8.72 -11.45 -18.45
CA ASP A 24 -8.28 -12.35 -19.52
C ASP A 24 -8.61 -13.84 -19.23
N LEU A 25 -9.21 -14.15 -18.07
CA LEU A 25 -9.42 -15.53 -17.61
C LEU A 25 -10.36 -16.30 -18.54
N GLU A 26 -9.90 -17.44 -19.05
CA GLU A 26 -10.70 -18.35 -19.86
C GLU A 26 -11.68 -19.13 -18.99
N ILE A 27 -12.99 -18.94 -19.24
CA ILE A 27 -14.05 -19.66 -18.54
C ILE A 27 -14.45 -20.89 -19.38
N PRO A 28 -14.24 -22.12 -18.88
CA PRO A 28 -14.60 -23.32 -19.63
C PRO A 28 -16.10 -23.44 -19.85
N GLU A 29 -16.48 -24.14 -20.92
CA GLU A 29 -17.88 -24.48 -21.21
C GLU A 29 -18.53 -25.24 -20.03
N GLY A 30 -19.77 -24.91 -19.72
CA GLY A 30 -20.50 -25.50 -18.59
C GLY A 30 -20.32 -24.79 -17.26
N TYR A 31 -19.50 -23.74 -17.20
CA TYR A 31 -19.27 -22.93 -16.00
C TYR A 31 -19.73 -21.48 -16.19
N THR A 32 -20.07 -20.83 -15.08
CA THR A 32 -20.31 -19.39 -14.98
C THR A 32 -19.54 -18.85 -13.79
N THR A 33 -19.05 -17.61 -13.89
CA THR A 33 -18.28 -16.96 -12.83
C THR A 33 -19.00 -15.74 -12.30
N GLU A 34 -18.81 -15.47 -11.02
CA GLU A 34 -19.21 -14.24 -10.36
C GLU A 34 -17.98 -13.67 -9.62
N LEU A 35 -17.55 -12.45 -9.97
CA LEU A 35 -16.43 -11.77 -9.34
C LEU A 35 -16.92 -10.93 -8.18
N GLN A 36 -16.34 -11.14 -6.99
CA GLN A 36 -16.64 -10.37 -5.79
C GLN A 36 -15.36 -9.91 -5.08
N PHE A 37 -15.39 -8.67 -4.60
CA PHE A 37 -14.34 -8.09 -3.77
C PHE A 37 -14.80 -8.06 -2.32
N PHE A 38 -13.96 -8.58 -1.42
CA PHE A 38 -14.26 -8.66 -0.01
C PHE A 38 -13.32 -7.73 0.75
N PHE A 39 -13.89 -6.68 1.37
CA PHE A 39 -13.14 -5.62 2.02
C PHE A 39 -12.98 -5.84 3.51
N GLY A 40 -11.77 -5.59 4.04
CA GLY A 40 -11.48 -5.62 5.47
C GLY A 40 -9.98 -5.55 5.77
N TYR A 41 -9.64 -5.46 7.05
CA TYR A 41 -8.24 -5.35 7.50
C TYR A 41 -7.68 -6.66 8.06
N GLN A 42 -8.52 -7.53 8.61
CA GLN A 42 -8.10 -8.82 9.16
C GLN A 42 -8.40 -9.93 8.17
N ILE A 43 -7.35 -10.58 7.70
CA ILE A 43 -7.44 -11.55 6.60
C ILE A 43 -8.29 -12.77 6.97
N ASP A 44 -8.19 -13.27 8.19
CA ASP A 44 -8.98 -14.40 8.68
C ASP A 44 -10.49 -14.08 8.68
N GLN A 45 -10.87 -12.86 9.08
CA GLN A 45 -12.27 -12.41 9.03
C GLN A 45 -12.79 -12.32 7.59
N ILE A 46 -11.98 -11.76 6.68
CA ILE A 46 -12.35 -11.67 5.26
C ILE A 46 -12.50 -13.07 4.66
N ARG A 47 -11.55 -13.96 4.92
CA ARG A 47 -11.60 -15.35 4.43
C ARG A 47 -12.78 -16.12 5.01
N ASN A 48 -13.18 -15.85 6.24
CA ASN A 48 -14.41 -16.42 6.84
C ASN A 48 -15.68 -15.91 6.15
N LEU A 49 -15.71 -14.62 5.76
CA LEU A 49 -16.82 -14.07 4.97
C LEU A 49 -16.86 -14.70 3.58
N ILE A 50 -15.72 -14.82 2.89
CA ILE A 50 -15.61 -15.51 1.60
C ILE A 50 -16.09 -16.96 1.73
N ALA A 51 -15.67 -17.68 2.77
CA ALA A 51 -16.08 -19.05 3.02
C ALA A 51 -17.60 -19.19 3.18
N SER A 52 -18.26 -18.26 3.89
CA SER A 52 -19.72 -18.25 4.02
C SER A 52 -20.43 -18.09 2.67
N TRP A 53 -19.91 -17.22 1.80
CA TRP A 53 -20.44 -17.06 0.43
C TRP A 53 -20.19 -18.31 -0.42
N ALA A 54 -18.99 -18.91 -0.34
CA ALA A 54 -18.59 -20.08 -1.11
C ALA A 54 -19.52 -21.30 -0.88
N THR A 55 -20.21 -21.36 0.26
CA THR A 55 -21.22 -22.43 0.52
C THR A 55 -22.36 -22.43 -0.50
N HIS A 56 -22.63 -21.32 -1.18
CA HIS A 56 -23.68 -21.16 -2.18
C HIS A 56 -23.24 -21.40 -3.63
N TYR A 57 -21.96 -21.74 -3.84
CA TYR A 57 -21.37 -21.97 -5.15
C TYR A 57 -20.89 -23.41 -5.29
N ASP A 58 -20.70 -23.86 -6.54
CA ASP A 58 -20.08 -25.17 -6.81
C ASP A 58 -18.57 -25.12 -6.54
N TYR A 59 -17.95 -23.96 -6.80
CA TYR A 59 -16.52 -23.72 -6.57
C TYR A 59 -16.27 -22.30 -6.06
N LEU A 60 -15.21 -22.17 -5.25
CA LEU A 60 -14.51 -20.92 -4.97
C LEU A 60 -13.19 -20.89 -5.76
N PHE A 61 -12.94 -19.86 -6.53
CA PHE A 61 -11.61 -19.51 -7.01
C PHE A 61 -11.11 -18.31 -6.20
N SER A 62 -10.28 -18.60 -5.19
CA SER A 62 -9.67 -17.57 -4.34
C SER A 62 -8.44 -17.00 -5.02
N VAL A 63 -8.37 -15.69 -5.12
CA VAL A 63 -7.25 -14.94 -5.72
C VAL A 63 -6.88 -13.78 -4.80
N ASP A 64 -5.65 -13.74 -4.32
CA ASP A 64 -5.20 -12.58 -3.53
C ASP A 64 -5.05 -11.34 -4.44
N SER A 65 -5.23 -10.15 -3.86
CA SER A 65 -5.28 -8.87 -4.58
C SER A 65 -4.00 -8.50 -5.34
N ASP A 66 -2.95 -9.29 -5.17
CA ASP A 66 -1.60 -9.10 -5.70
C ASP A 66 -1.02 -10.34 -6.37
N ILE A 67 -1.89 -11.28 -6.77
CA ILE A 67 -1.52 -12.47 -7.54
C ILE A 67 -1.98 -12.34 -8.99
N SER A 68 -1.07 -12.59 -9.94
CA SER A 68 -1.36 -12.65 -11.37
C SER A 68 -1.03 -14.04 -11.93
N PHE A 69 -1.75 -14.47 -12.94
CA PHE A 69 -1.67 -15.82 -13.52
C PHE A 69 -2.03 -15.81 -15.01
N SER A 70 -1.80 -16.94 -15.69
CA SER A 70 -2.12 -17.10 -17.11
C SER A 70 -3.63 -17.29 -17.36
N PRO A 71 -4.17 -16.92 -18.55
CA PRO A 71 -5.59 -17.02 -18.87
C PRO A 71 -6.17 -18.43 -18.73
N ASP A 72 -5.38 -19.47 -18.96
CA ASP A 72 -5.79 -20.87 -18.91
C ASP A 72 -5.78 -21.47 -17.49
N THR A 73 -5.43 -20.69 -16.45
CA THR A 73 -5.26 -21.15 -15.07
C THR A 73 -6.51 -21.84 -14.53
N LEU A 74 -7.68 -21.21 -14.62
CA LEU A 74 -8.93 -21.79 -14.10
C LEU A 74 -9.28 -23.11 -14.81
N LYS A 75 -9.05 -23.18 -16.12
CA LYS A 75 -9.27 -24.38 -16.92
C LYS A 75 -8.37 -25.53 -16.48
N LYS A 76 -7.08 -25.26 -16.22
CA LYS A 76 -6.13 -26.25 -15.69
C LYS A 76 -6.55 -26.77 -14.32
N LEU A 77 -6.85 -25.86 -13.38
CA LEU A 77 -7.24 -26.26 -12.02
C LEU A 77 -8.54 -27.09 -12.02
N LEU A 78 -9.55 -26.73 -12.82
CA LEU A 78 -10.79 -27.47 -12.97
C LEU A 78 -10.60 -28.87 -13.59
N SER A 79 -9.62 -29.02 -14.50
CA SER A 79 -9.39 -30.30 -15.20
C SER A 79 -9.00 -31.45 -14.26
N HIS A 80 -8.42 -31.14 -13.11
CA HIS A 80 -8.02 -32.13 -12.11
C HIS A 80 -9.20 -32.71 -11.32
N ASN A 81 -10.35 -32.03 -11.30
CA ASN A 81 -11.56 -32.44 -10.55
C ASN A 81 -11.28 -32.82 -9.07
N LYS A 82 -10.29 -32.21 -8.45
CA LYS A 82 -9.92 -32.39 -7.03
C LYS A 82 -10.71 -31.49 -6.11
N ASP A 83 -10.68 -31.74 -4.81
CA ASP A 83 -11.44 -30.94 -3.83
C ASP A 83 -10.84 -29.56 -3.64
N MET A 84 -9.50 -29.49 -3.65
CA MET A 84 -8.75 -28.27 -3.54
C MET A 84 -7.48 -28.35 -4.39
N VAL A 85 -7.27 -27.41 -5.30
CA VAL A 85 -6.08 -27.35 -6.17
C VAL A 85 -5.55 -25.92 -6.21
N SER A 86 -4.26 -25.75 -5.89
CA SER A 86 -3.59 -24.45 -5.98
C SER A 86 -2.64 -24.36 -7.18
N GLY A 87 -2.40 -23.13 -7.65
CA GLY A 87 -1.23 -22.80 -8.45
C GLY A 87 0.01 -22.58 -7.57
N LEU A 88 1.18 -22.51 -8.20
CA LEU A 88 2.44 -22.22 -7.51
C LEU A 88 2.73 -20.72 -7.50
N TYR A 89 3.00 -20.18 -6.33
CA TYR A 89 3.55 -18.84 -6.16
C TYR A 89 4.53 -18.78 -4.98
N ILE A 90 5.36 -17.76 -4.94
CA ILE A 90 6.48 -17.60 -4.01
C ILE A 90 6.12 -16.55 -2.96
N GLN A 91 6.51 -16.79 -1.70
CA GLN A 91 6.40 -15.80 -0.62
C GLN A 91 7.16 -14.52 -0.96
N ARG A 92 6.64 -13.35 -0.53
CA ARG A 92 7.31 -12.05 -0.68
C ARG A 92 8.46 -11.85 0.32
N LYS A 93 9.35 -12.85 0.46
CA LYS A 93 10.57 -12.72 1.27
C LYS A 93 11.75 -12.39 0.37
N GLN A 94 12.56 -11.40 0.78
CA GLN A 94 13.62 -10.85 -0.08
C GLN A 94 14.77 -11.82 -0.39
N ASP A 95 15.07 -12.75 0.52
CA ASP A 95 16.29 -13.56 0.44
C ASP A 95 16.03 -15.07 0.25
N GLU A 96 14.76 -15.51 0.22
CA GLU A 96 14.41 -16.92 0.11
C GLU A 96 13.27 -17.12 -0.91
N HIS A 97 13.47 -18.08 -1.83
CA HIS A 97 12.44 -18.46 -2.81
C HIS A 97 11.56 -19.59 -2.26
N ILE A 98 10.66 -19.24 -1.35
CA ILE A 98 9.81 -20.19 -0.65
C ILE A 98 8.45 -20.28 -1.33
N LEU A 99 8.08 -21.47 -1.80
CA LEU A 99 6.76 -21.75 -2.35
C LEU A 99 5.70 -21.82 -1.24
N GLU A 100 4.49 -21.34 -1.51
CA GLU A 100 3.32 -21.43 -0.60
C GLU A 100 2.60 -22.78 -0.70
N VAL A 101 3.37 -23.87 -0.71
CA VAL A 101 2.90 -25.26 -0.69
C VAL A 101 3.66 -26.04 0.36
N TYR A 102 2.97 -26.96 1.07
CA TYR A 102 3.47 -27.53 2.30
C TYR A 102 3.32 -29.06 2.34
N GLU A 103 4.35 -29.73 2.89
CA GLU A 103 4.40 -31.15 3.23
C GLU A 103 4.52 -31.38 4.73
N PRO A 104 4.21 -32.59 5.25
CA PRO A 104 4.44 -32.94 6.63
C PRO A 104 5.91 -32.82 7.01
N ASN A 105 6.19 -32.36 8.22
CA ASN A 105 7.54 -32.38 8.77
C ASN A 105 7.68 -33.39 9.93
N GLU A 106 8.91 -33.70 10.29
CA GLU A 106 9.22 -34.69 11.35
C GLU A 106 8.69 -34.32 12.75
N ARG A 107 8.29 -33.04 12.94
CA ARG A 107 7.78 -32.52 14.23
C ARG A 107 6.24 -32.53 14.29
N GLY A 108 5.56 -33.17 13.32
CA GLY A 108 4.10 -33.21 13.25
C GLY A 108 3.43 -31.91 12.77
N GLY A 109 4.22 -30.95 12.28
CA GLY A 109 3.78 -29.73 11.63
C GLY A 109 3.90 -29.80 10.11
N CYS A 110 4.09 -28.65 9.45
CA CYS A 110 4.34 -28.55 8.03
C CYS A 110 5.61 -27.75 7.73
N SER A 111 6.22 -28.02 6.59
CA SER A 111 7.30 -27.23 6.00
C SER A 111 7.05 -27.02 4.51
N ASN A 112 7.58 -25.90 3.98
CA ASN A 112 7.46 -25.60 2.56
C ASN A 112 8.16 -26.66 1.72
N ILE A 113 7.57 -27.04 0.60
CA ILE A 113 8.15 -28.00 -0.34
C ILE A 113 9.15 -27.27 -1.22
N PRO A 114 10.44 -27.70 -1.28
CA PRO A 114 11.40 -27.16 -2.22
C PRO A 114 10.95 -27.44 -3.67
N PHE A 115 11.08 -26.45 -4.56
CA PHE A 115 10.67 -26.64 -5.96
C PHE A 115 11.36 -27.82 -6.64
N GLU A 116 12.63 -28.04 -6.37
CA GLU A 116 13.41 -29.15 -6.92
C GLU A 116 12.76 -30.54 -6.69
N LYS A 117 11.99 -30.66 -5.59
CA LYS A 117 11.28 -31.89 -5.23
C LYS A 117 10.04 -32.15 -6.10
N ILE A 118 9.42 -31.10 -6.64
CA ILE A 118 8.11 -31.18 -7.32
C ILE A 118 8.15 -30.78 -8.80
N LYS A 119 9.23 -30.20 -9.31
CA LYS A 119 9.33 -29.65 -10.67
C LYS A 119 8.97 -30.59 -11.82
N ASN A 120 9.08 -31.89 -11.60
CA ASN A 120 8.78 -32.93 -12.61
C ASN A 120 7.48 -33.70 -12.34
N ILE A 121 6.69 -33.28 -11.37
CA ILE A 121 5.43 -33.92 -10.96
C ILE A 121 4.29 -32.94 -11.26
N PRO A 122 3.48 -33.17 -12.31
CA PRO A 122 2.48 -32.19 -12.75
C PRO A 122 1.42 -31.86 -11.69
N LEU A 123 1.09 -32.82 -10.84
CA LEU A 123 0.10 -32.66 -9.76
C LEU A 123 0.64 -33.28 -8.48
N VAL A 124 0.85 -32.47 -7.45
CA VAL A 124 1.47 -32.86 -6.18
C VAL A 124 0.43 -32.81 -5.06
N GLU A 125 0.30 -33.89 -4.28
CA GLU A 125 -0.53 -33.88 -3.07
C GLU A 125 0.15 -33.08 -1.97
N LEU A 126 -0.65 -32.27 -1.27
CA LEU A 126 -0.22 -31.34 -0.22
C LEU A 126 -0.95 -31.63 1.10
N ILE A 127 -0.37 -31.15 2.20
CA ILE A 127 -1.10 -31.03 3.47
C ILE A 127 -1.65 -29.61 3.67
N ALA A 128 -1.02 -28.61 3.06
CA ALA A 128 -1.51 -27.21 3.08
C ALA A 128 -0.97 -26.44 1.87
N CYS A 129 -1.66 -25.36 1.52
CA CYS A 129 -1.21 -24.34 0.57
C CYS A 129 -1.75 -22.97 0.98
N GLY A 130 -1.17 -21.91 0.44
CA GLY A 130 -1.72 -20.56 0.59
C GLY A 130 -2.98 -20.35 -0.25
N MET A 131 -3.75 -19.31 0.05
CA MET A 131 -5.05 -19.01 -0.57
C MET A 131 -4.95 -18.03 -1.74
N GLY A 132 -3.74 -17.66 -2.19
CA GLY A 132 -3.53 -16.61 -3.19
C GLY A 132 -3.91 -16.98 -4.61
N CYS A 133 -3.89 -18.28 -4.98
CA CYS A 133 -4.42 -18.80 -6.25
C CYS A 133 -4.86 -20.24 -6.04
N VAL A 134 -6.11 -20.46 -5.65
CA VAL A 134 -6.61 -21.80 -5.32
C VAL A 134 -8.06 -21.96 -5.73
N LEU A 135 -8.36 -23.12 -6.34
CA LEU A 135 -9.72 -23.55 -6.65
C LEU A 135 -10.17 -24.56 -5.60
N ILE A 136 -11.33 -24.35 -4.99
CA ILE A 136 -11.88 -25.17 -3.91
C ILE A 136 -13.34 -25.51 -4.24
N LYS A 137 -13.74 -26.79 -4.12
CA LYS A 137 -15.15 -27.17 -4.23
C LYS A 137 -15.99 -26.56 -3.11
N GLY A 138 -17.18 -26.07 -3.42
CA GLY A 138 -18.11 -25.50 -2.43
C GLY A 138 -18.51 -26.49 -1.34
N GLU A 139 -18.48 -27.80 -1.64
CA GLU A 139 -18.75 -28.89 -0.69
C GLU A 139 -17.76 -28.86 0.50
N VAL A 140 -16.51 -28.49 0.29
CA VAL A 140 -15.50 -28.35 1.35
C VAL A 140 -15.97 -27.36 2.40
N PHE A 141 -16.47 -26.20 2.00
CA PHE A 141 -16.97 -25.17 2.93
C PHE A 141 -18.25 -25.61 3.66
N ARG A 142 -19.15 -26.33 2.99
CA ARG A 142 -20.36 -26.88 3.62
C ARG A 142 -20.07 -27.97 4.66
N SER A 143 -18.92 -28.63 4.55
CA SER A 143 -18.50 -29.73 5.45
C SER A 143 -17.70 -29.28 6.66
N ILE A 144 -17.22 -28.03 6.67
CA ILE A 144 -16.43 -27.44 7.76
C ILE A 144 -17.28 -26.44 8.53
N SER A 145 -17.32 -26.57 9.85
CA SER A 145 -18.04 -25.62 10.71
C SER A 145 -17.31 -24.29 10.81
N TYR A 146 -18.08 -23.21 10.92
CA TYR A 146 -17.53 -21.87 11.22
C TYR A 146 -16.85 -21.85 12.62
N PRO A 147 -15.74 -21.14 12.81
CA PRO A 147 -14.97 -20.40 11.81
C PRO A 147 -14.13 -21.33 10.92
N HIS A 148 -14.15 -21.08 9.60
CA HIS A 148 -13.37 -21.84 8.63
C HIS A 148 -11.88 -21.53 8.77
N PHE A 149 -11.54 -20.27 8.90
CA PHE A 149 -10.17 -19.74 9.00
C PHE A 149 -9.92 -19.15 10.38
N VAL A 150 -8.85 -19.56 11.04
CA VAL A 150 -8.43 -19.01 12.34
C VAL A 150 -6.92 -18.80 12.35
N TYR A 151 -6.51 -17.60 12.71
CA TYR A 151 -5.10 -17.29 12.94
C TYR A 151 -4.76 -17.59 14.40
N HIS A 152 -3.83 -18.52 14.62
CA HIS A 152 -3.37 -18.91 15.96
C HIS A 152 -2.01 -18.23 16.23
N SER A 153 -2.02 -17.14 16.99
CA SER A 153 -0.78 -16.53 17.46
C SER A 153 -0.27 -17.26 18.69
N ALA A 154 1.01 -17.60 18.72
CA ALA A 154 1.69 -18.14 19.88
C ALA A 154 2.66 -17.09 20.46
N ILE A 155 2.90 -17.14 21.78
CA ILE A 155 3.83 -16.23 22.49
C ILE A 155 5.25 -16.36 21.93
N ASP A 156 5.64 -17.57 21.52
CA ASP A 156 6.83 -17.80 20.71
C ASP A 156 6.42 -17.91 19.25
N HIS A 157 6.85 -17.04 18.37
CA HIS A 157 6.51 -17.04 16.95
C HIS A 157 6.75 -18.37 16.20
N ARG A 158 7.37 -19.36 16.85
CA ARG A 158 7.66 -20.69 16.30
C ARG A 158 6.44 -21.60 16.22
N ASN A 159 5.39 -21.33 16.99
CA ASN A 159 4.16 -22.13 17.04
C ASN A 159 2.95 -21.37 16.44
N THR A 160 3.18 -20.25 15.76
CA THR A 160 2.14 -19.52 15.05
C THR A 160 1.66 -20.34 13.85
N ILE A 161 0.34 -20.49 13.72
CA ILE A 161 -0.30 -21.18 12.61
C ILE A 161 -1.10 -20.13 11.84
N SER A 162 -0.78 -19.94 10.56
CA SER A 162 -1.56 -19.05 9.70
C SER A 162 -2.96 -19.59 9.47
N GLU A 163 -3.89 -18.71 9.16
CA GLU A 163 -5.29 -19.05 8.88
C GLU A 163 -5.42 -20.01 7.69
N ASP A 164 -4.53 -19.93 6.70
CA ASP A 164 -4.48 -20.82 5.53
C ASP A 164 -4.13 -22.25 5.94
N VAL A 165 -3.10 -22.42 6.77
CA VAL A 165 -2.67 -23.72 7.28
C VAL A 165 -3.73 -24.32 8.21
N ASP A 166 -4.38 -23.49 9.05
CA ASP A 166 -5.48 -23.94 9.90
C ASP A 166 -6.66 -24.48 9.07
N PHE A 167 -7.07 -23.74 8.04
CA PHE A 167 -8.12 -24.16 7.12
C PHE A 167 -7.75 -25.48 6.43
N CYS A 168 -6.55 -25.60 5.88
CA CYS A 168 -6.07 -26.81 5.24
C CYS A 168 -6.09 -28.04 6.18
N ARG A 169 -5.74 -27.86 7.47
CA ARG A 169 -5.86 -28.92 8.49
C ARG A 169 -7.30 -29.38 8.65
N LYS A 170 -8.26 -28.44 8.71
CA LYS A 170 -9.69 -28.77 8.79
C LYS A 170 -10.16 -29.51 7.54
N VAL A 171 -9.71 -29.10 6.35
CA VAL A 171 -9.97 -29.77 5.06
C VAL A 171 -9.51 -31.24 5.11
N LYS A 172 -8.24 -31.46 5.48
CA LYS A 172 -7.66 -32.83 5.58
C LYS A 172 -8.36 -33.65 6.66
N THR A 173 -8.75 -33.07 7.80
CA THR A 173 -9.48 -33.77 8.88
C THR A 173 -10.87 -34.25 8.42
N LYS A 174 -11.48 -33.56 7.46
CA LYS A 174 -12.76 -33.98 6.85
C LYS A 174 -12.58 -34.99 5.71
N GLY A 175 -11.35 -35.44 5.41
CA GLY A 175 -11.04 -36.41 4.39
C GLY A 175 -10.93 -35.89 2.97
N PHE A 176 -10.93 -34.55 2.78
CA PHE A 176 -10.72 -33.94 1.47
C PHE A 176 -9.25 -33.93 1.08
N GLU A 177 -9.00 -33.86 -0.22
CA GLU A 177 -7.66 -33.86 -0.80
C GLU A 177 -7.24 -32.45 -1.22
N ILE A 178 -5.95 -32.13 -0.99
CA ILE A 178 -5.33 -30.85 -1.38
C ILE A 178 -4.19 -31.14 -2.35
N PHE A 179 -4.16 -30.44 -3.49
CA PHE A 179 -3.12 -30.59 -4.50
C PHE A 179 -2.56 -29.23 -4.94
N ALA A 180 -1.37 -29.26 -5.55
CA ALA A 180 -0.87 -28.18 -6.38
C ALA A 180 -0.67 -28.64 -7.81
N ASP A 181 -1.11 -27.84 -8.77
CA ASP A 181 -0.75 -27.97 -10.18
C ASP A 181 0.58 -27.23 -10.41
N THR A 182 1.65 -27.99 -10.61
CA THR A 182 3.00 -27.44 -10.77
C THR A 182 3.23 -26.78 -12.15
N THR A 183 2.25 -26.87 -13.05
CA THR A 183 2.26 -26.20 -14.36
C THR A 183 1.54 -24.84 -14.33
N VAL A 184 0.85 -24.53 -13.23
CA VAL A 184 0.21 -23.23 -13.00
C VAL A 184 1.14 -22.35 -12.19
N HIS A 185 1.84 -21.45 -12.87
CA HIS A 185 2.78 -20.53 -12.26
C HIS A 185 2.15 -19.15 -12.12
N CYS A 186 2.20 -18.60 -10.91
CA CYS A 186 1.65 -17.29 -10.60
C CYS A 186 2.76 -16.28 -10.28
N GLU A 187 2.51 -15.02 -10.60
CA GLU A 187 3.34 -13.89 -10.16
C GLU A 187 2.78 -13.33 -8.87
N HIS A 188 3.59 -13.16 -7.84
CA HIS A 188 3.25 -12.46 -6.61
C HIS A 188 3.78 -11.03 -6.69
N ILE A 189 2.89 -10.06 -6.77
CA ILE A 189 3.19 -8.67 -7.08
C ILE A 189 3.44 -7.89 -5.80
N GLY A 190 4.44 -7.02 -5.79
CA GLY A 190 4.77 -6.14 -4.67
C GLY A 190 5.71 -5.05 -5.16
N SER A 191 6.54 -4.51 -4.27
CA SER A 191 7.68 -3.66 -4.66
C SER A 191 8.69 -4.42 -5.55
N THR A 192 8.60 -5.74 -5.55
CA THR A 192 9.34 -6.70 -6.39
C THR A 192 8.33 -7.72 -6.91
N ILE A 193 8.41 -8.11 -8.19
CA ILE A 193 7.57 -9.18 -8.73
C ILE A 193 8.31 -10.51 -8.51
N PHE A 194 7.66 -11.40 -7.76
CA PHE A 194 8.12 -12.76 -7.55
C PHE A 194 7.35 -13.68 -8.49
N LYS A 195 8.03 -14.39 -9.38
CA LYS A 195 7.39 -15.36 -10.25
C LYS A 195 8.17 -16.66 -10.33
N VAL A 196 7.45 -17.73 -10.56
CA VAL A 196 8.01 -19.04 -10.86
C VAL A 196 8.30 -19.07 -12.36
N GLU A 197 9.56 -19.14 -12.77
CA GLU A 197 9.95 -19.34 -14.17
C GLU A 197 10.54 -20.74 -14.35
N SER A 198 9.96 -21.52 -15.23
CA SER A 198 10.51 -22.80 -15.65
C SER A 198 11.29 -22.61 -16.95
N THR A 199 12.60 -22.69 -16.91
CA THR A 199 13.39 -23.11 -18.06
C THR A 199 13.57 -24.62 -18.00
N PRO A 200 13.83 -25.34 -19.12
CA PRO A 200 13.71 -26.79 -19.18
C PRO A 200 14.38 -27.61 -18.08
N ASN A 201 15.23 -27.03 -17.24
CA ASN A 201 15.93 -27.74 -16.16
C ASN A 201 16.19 -26.95 -14.86
N THR A 202 15.73 -25.68 -14.75
CA THR A 202 15.94 -24.87 -13.54
C THR A 202 14.79 -23.90 -13.32
N LEU A 203 14.26 -23.80 -12.08
CA LEU A 203 13.51 -22.66 -11.66
C LEU A 203 14.49 -21.57 -11.20
N THR A 204 14.39 -20.45 -11.87
CA THR A 204 14.96 -19.20 -11.38
C THR A 204 13.82 -18.29 -11.00
N ALA A 205 13.79 -17.81 -9.76
CA ALA A 205 12.98 -16.65 -9.42
C ALA A 205 13.72 -15.44 -10.01
N ASN A 206 13.24 -14.93 -11.13
CA ASN A 206 13.75 -13.67 -11.64
C ASN A 206 13.15 -12.54 -10.80
N LYS A 207 13.98 -11.99 -9.92
CA LYS A 207 13.73 -10.74 -9.23
C LYS A 207 13.84 -9.62 -10.26
N LYS A 208 12.75 -9.28 -10.94
CA LYS A 208 12.69 -8.02 -11.68
C LYS A 208 12.48 -6.92 -10.66
N GLU A 209 13.56 -6.29 -10.22
CA GLU A 209 13.44 -5.08 -9.41
C GLU A 209 12.66 -4.04 -10.24
N ILE A 210 11.51 -3.64 -9.72
CA ILE A 210 10.80 -2.48 -10.25
C ILE A 210 11.72 -1.29 -9.95
N SER A 211 12.07 -0.53 -10.97
CA SER A 211 12.88 0.67 -10.75
C SER A 211 12.14 1.63 -9.79
N ILE A 212 12.89 2.39 -9.01
CA ILE A 212 12.30 3.39 -8.10
C ILE A 212 11.39 4.35 -8.89
N SER A 213 11.81 4.75 -10.10
CA SER A 213 11.01 5.62 -10.97
C SER A 213 9.69 4.98 -11.41
N ASP A 214 9.69 3.70 -11.80
CA ASP A 214 8.46 2.99 -12.17
C ASP A 214 7.50 2.86 -10.96
N ARG A 215 8.05 2.60 -9.77
CA ARG A 215 7.28 2.53 -8.54
C ARG A 215 6.65 3.87 -8.18
N LEU A 216 7.42 4.97 -8.23
CA LEU A 216 6.93 6.31 -7.93
C LEU A 216 5.90 6.76 -8.96
N LYS A 217 6.09 6.41 -10.24
CA LYS A 217 5.13 6.68 -11.30
C LYS A 217 3.81 5.91 -11.10
N ASP A 218 3.89 4.64 -10.71
CA ASP A 218 2.72 3.84 -10.35
C ASP A 218 1.96 4.45 -9.17
N LEU A 219 2.67 4.89 -8.12
CA LEU A 219 2.05 5.59 -6.99
C LEU A 219 1.41 6.92 -7.42
N SER A 220 2.07 7.72 -8.24
CA SER A 220 1.55 9.00 -8.74
C SER A 220 0.25 8.85 -9.54
N ASN A 221 0.06 7.72 -10.22
CA ASN A 221 -1.15 7.43 -11.01
C ASN A 221 -2.33 6.94 -10.15
N LYS A 222 -2.12 6.66 -8.88
CA LYS A 222 -3.18 6.22 -7.96
C LYS A 222 -3.83 7.43 -7.30
N ARG A 223 -5.16 7.46 -7.22
CA ARG A 223 -5.87 8.45 -6.42
C ARG A 223 -5.85 8.00 -4.96
N LEU A 224 -4.96 8.57 -4.16
CA LEU A 224 -4.77 8.18 -2.76
C LEU A 224 -5.37 9.17 -1.75
N LEU A 225 -5.76 10.39 -2.18
CA LEU A 225 -6.46 11.30 -1.28
C LEU A 225 -7.86 10.76 -0.96
N PRO A 226 -8.25 10.76 0.33
CA PRO A 226 -9.61 10.40 0.72
C PRO A 226 -10.65 11.29 0.04
N PRO A 227 -11.82 10.77 -0.38
CA PRO A 227 -12.87 11.58 -1.00
C PRO A 227 -13.27 12.78 -0.14
N ILE A 228 -13.34 12.63 1.19
CA ILE A 228 -13.69 13.69 2.14
C ILE A 228 -12.69 14.86 2.06
N HIS A 229 -11.40 14.60 1.86
CA HIS A 229 -10.38 15.64 1.67
C HIS A 229 -10.65 16.44 0.39
N VAL A 230 -10.86 15.73 -0.72
CA VAL A 230 -11.13 16.34 -2.03
C VAL A 230 -12.43 17.13 -2.01
N ASP A 231 -13.49 16.60 -1.42
CA ASP A 231 -14.79 17.26 -1.32
C ASP A 231 -14.71 18.52 -0.45
N TYR A 232 -13.92 18.49 0.62
CA TYR A 232 -13.65 19.68 1.41
C TYR A 232 -12.96 20.77 0.58
N LEU A 233 -11.88 20.46 -0.12
CA LEU A 233 -11.19 21.42 -0.97
C LEU A 233 -12.11 22.02 -2.04
N LYS A 234 -12.99 21.21 -2.64
CA LYS A 234 -14.00 21.68 -3.61
C LYS A 234 -15.03 22.63 -3.00
N SER A 235 -15.32 22.48 -1.71
CA SER A 235 -16.29 23.33 -1.01
C SER A 235 -15.75 24.73 -0.69
N LEU A 236 -14.42 24.93 -0.80
CA LEU A 236 -13.79 26.21 -0.48
C LEU A 236 -14.11 27.26 -1.55
N SER A 237 -14.66 28.39 -1.11
CA SER A 237 -14.95 29.54 -1.99
C SER A 237 -13.69 30.42 -2.17
N ILE A 238 -12.55 29.80 -2.51
CA ILE A 238 -11.26 30.49 -2.74
C ILE A 238 -10.79 30.29 -4.20
N SER A 239 -10.01 31.24 -4.68
CA SER A 239 -9.41 31.21 -6.03
C SER A 239 -7.94 31.61 -5.96
N PRO A 240 -7.07 30.76 -5.41
CA PRO A 240 -5.67 31.05 -5.27
C PRO A 240 -5.01 31.17 -6.65
N LYS A 241 -4.12 32.16 -6.84
CA LYS A 241 -3.36 32.33 -8.07
C LYS A 241 -2.08 31.52 -8.03
N VAL A 242 -1.43 31.47 -6.87
CA VAL A 242 -0.17 30.75 -6.64
C VAL A 242 -0.35 29.80 -5.47
N ILE A 243 -0.09 28.54 -5.70
CA ILE A 243 -0.21 27.46 -4.73
C ILE A 243 1.15 26.82 -4.52
N TYR A 244 1.56 26.70 -3.27
CA TYR A 244 2.73 25.93 -2.87
C TYR A 244 2.28 24.61 -2.24
N ASP A 245 2.77 23.49 -2.79
CA ASP A 245 2.60 22.14 -2.22
C ASP A 245 3.94 21.70 -1.63
N ILE A 246 4.04 21.74 -0.30
CA ILE A 246 5.23 21.37 0.46
C ILE A 246 5.06 19.96 1.02
N GLY A 247 5.99 19.06 0.67
CA GLY A 247 5.82 17.63 0.81
C GLY A 247 4.99 17.06 -0.34
N ALA A 248 5.30 17.47 -1.58
CA ALA A 248 4.52 17.10 -2.76
C ALA A 248 4.64 15.62 -3.14
N SER A 249 5.67 14.92 -2.64
CA SER A 249 5.89 13.48 -2.85
C SER A 249 5.63 13.07 -4.30
N VAL A 250 4.68 12.20 -4.55
CA VAL A 250 4.30 11.74 -5.90
C VAL A 250 3.10 12.51 -6.49
N LEU A 251 2.87 13.73 -6.06
CA LEU A 251 1.89 14.69 -6.61
C LEU A 251 0.41 14.35 -6.33
N HIS A 252 0.06 13.52 -5.36
CA HIS A 252 -1.34 13.18 -5.12
C HIS A 252 -2.19 14.42 -4.84
N TRP A 253 -1.75 15.28 -3.94
CA TRP A 253 -2.46 16.51 -3.59
C TRP A 253 -2.46 17.51 -4.76
N THR A 254 -1.29 17.76 -5.37
CA THR A 254 -1.16 18.69 -6.51
C THR A 254 -2.08 18.28 -7.66
N ASN A 255 -2.18 16.98 -8.00
CA ASN A 255 -3.02 16.50 -9.10
C ASN A 255 -4.51 16.73 -8.82
N GLU A 256 -4.99 16.48 -7.60
CA GLU A 256 -6.39 16.79 -7.25
C GLU A 256 -6.63 18.30 -7.18
N ALA A 257 -5.72 19.08 -6.60
CA ALA A 257 -5.81 20.53 -6.54
C ALA A 257 -5.90 21.18 -7.94
N LYS A 258 -5.17 20.67 -8.92
CA LYS A 258 -5.25 21.12 -10.33
C LYS A 258 -6.65 20.91 -10.93
N THR A 259 -7.40 19.91 -10.50
CA THR A 259 -8.79 19.72 -10.96
C THR A 259 -9.74 20.75 -10.34
N ILE A 260 -9.41 21.26 -9.16
CA ILE A 260 -10.22 22.23 -8.40
C ILE A 260 -9.87 23.66 -8.84
N TRP A 261 -8.59 23.98 -8.92
CA TRP A 261 -8.07 25.30 -9.28
C TRP A 261 -7.17 25.23 -10.54
N PRO A 262 -7.73 24.95 -11.72
CA PRO A 262 -6.95 24.69 -12.94
C PRO A 262 -6.18 25.90 -13.48
N SER A 263 -6.54 27.12 -13.03
CA SER A 263 -5.88 28.36 -13.44
C SER A 263 -4.76 28.79 -12.50
N SER A 264 -4.51 28.07 -11.43
CA SER A 264 -3.45 28.39 -10.46
C SER A 264 -2.08 27.98 -10.97
N GLU A 265 -1.07 28.73 -10.60
CA GLU A 265 0.34 28.34 -10.74
C GLU A 265 0.73 27.46 -9.55
N TYR A 266 1.33 26.29 -9.84
CA TYR A 266 1.74 25.33 -8.82
C TYR A 266 3.25 25.27 -8.71
N ILE A 267 3.77 25.41 -7.49
CA ILE A 267 5.19 25.25 -7.16
C ILE A 267 5.31 24.20 -6.07
N VAL A 268 6.06 23.15 -6.36
CA VAL A 268 6.15 21.98 -5.48
C VAL A 268 7.51 21.90 -4.80
N PHE A 269 7.51 21.48 -3.54
CA PHE A 269 8.71 21.32 -2.72
C PHE A 269 8.74 19.90 -2.17
N GLU A 270 9.89 19.24 -2.33
CA GLU A 270 10.05 17.84 -1.91
C GLU A 270 11.49 17.61 -1.44
N ALA A 271 11.66 16.81 -0.40
CA ALA A 271 12.99 16.46 0.11
C ALA A 271 13.64 15.32 -0.69
N MET A 272 12.83 14.38 -1.20
CA MET A 272 13.26 13.17 -1.89
C MET A 272 13.59 13.44 -3.37
N PRO A 273 14.88 13.41 -3.78
CA PRO A 273 15.28 13.74 -5.15
C PRO A 273 14.75 12.73 -6.19
N GLU A 274 14.42 11.52 -5.79
CA GLU A 274 13.87 10.48 -6.65
C GLU A 274 12.49 10.86 -7.23
N CYS A 275 11.79 11.85 -6.66
CA CYS A 275 10.53 12.37 -7.20
C CYS A 275 10.70 13.42 -8.31
N GLU A 276 11.90 13.97 -8.51
CA GLU A 276 12.16 15.09 -9.42
C GLU A 276 11.68 14.85 -10.86
N PHE A 277 11.80 13.61 -11.36
CA PHE A 277 11.37 13.28 -12.72
C PHE A 277 9.85 13.48 -12.92
N LEU A 278 9.02 13.21 -11.88
CA LEU A 278 7.57 13.44 -11.94
C LEU A 278 7.25 14.93 -12.13
N TYR A 279 8.01 15.81 -11.46
CA TYR A 279 7.81 17.25 -11.56
C TYR A 279 8.19 17.78 -12.93
N LYS A 280 9.28 17.24 -13.52
CA LYS A 280 9.71 17.53 -14.89
C LYS A 280 8.69 17.05 -15.93
N GLU A 281 8.20 15.81 -15.80
CA GLU A 281 7.18 15.24 -16.69
C GLU A 281 5.87 16.05 -16.65
N ASN A 282 5.53 16.65 -15.51
CA ASN A 282 4.32 17.47 -15.32
C ASN A 282 4.53 18.97 -15.57
N ASN A 283 5.71 19.38 -16.06
CA ASN A 283 6.09 20.79 -16.32
C ASN A 283 5.85 21.71 -15.10
N LEU A 284 6.15 21.22 -13.90
CA LEU A 284 5.99 21.98 -12.66
C LEU A 284 7.26 22.77 -12.33
N GLN A 285 7.09 23.96 -11.72
CA GLN A 285 8.18 24.57 -10.96
C GLN A 285 8.37 23.80 -9.66
N TYR A 286 9.62 23.51 -9.31
CA TYR A 286 9.90 22.69 -8.13
C TYR A 286 11.20 23.08 -7.43
N ASN A 287 11.32 22.63 -6.18
CA ASN A 287 12.56 22.63 -5.43
C ASN A 287 12.76 21.29 -4.72
N ILE A 288 13.91 20.66 -4.95
CA ILE A 288 14.33 19.46 -4.21
C ILE A 288 15.24 19.91 -3.06
N GLY A 289 14.92 19.46 -1.86
CA GLY A 289 15.69 19.72 -0.64
C GLY A 289 14.82 19.82 0.60
N VAL A 290 15.45 19.65 1.75
CA VAL A 290 14.78 19.68 3.06
C VAL A 290 14.54 21.11 3.51
N LEU A 291 13.27 21.46 3.73
CA LEU A 291 12.87 22.75 4.31
C LEU A 291 12.86 22.68 5.85
N SER A 292 13.15 23.80 6.50
CA SER A 292 13.13 23.95 7.95
C SER A 292 13.14 25.40 8.41
N ASP A 293 13.33 25.63 9.72
CA ASP A 293 13.34 26.94 10.38
C ASP A 293 14.55 27.83 10.03
N ARG A 294 15.67 27.24 9.58
CA ARG A 294 16.92 27.92 9.25
C ARG A 294 17.69 27.25 8.13
N ASN A 295 18.57 28.02 7.50
CA ASN A 295 19.47 27.50 6.47
C ASN A 295 20.64 26.74 7.08
N ASP A 296 21.15 25.78 6.31
CA ASP A 296 22.41 25.07 6.53
C ASP A 296 22.48 24.29 7.87
N ARG A 297 21.32 23.99 8.51
CA ARG A 297 21.23 23.05 9.62
C ARG A 297 21.39 21.64 9.08
N GLU A 298 22.29 20.87 9.65
CA GLU A 298 22.40 19.44 9.33
C GLU A 298 21.31 18.65 10.05
N VAL A 299 20.57 17.83 9.30
CA VAL A 299 19.52 16.96 9.82
C VAL A 299 19.67 15.55 9.28
N ASN A 300 19.35 14.57 10.11
CA ASN A 300 19.20 13.19 9.68
C ASN A 300 17.80 13.02 9.09
N PHE A 301 17.71 12.71 7.82
CA PHE A 301 16.45 12.51 7.11
C PHE A 301 16.23 11.01 6.88
N TYR A 302 15.15 10.47 7.39
CA TYR A 302 14.77 9.07 7.24
C TYR A 302 13.94 8.94 5.95
N GLN A 303 14.55 8.33 4.92
CA GLN A 303 13.97 8.27 3.59
C GLN A 303 13.74 6.82 3.15
N ASN A 304 12.50 6.49 2.81
CA ASN A 304 12.15 5.25 2.15
C ASN A 304 11.59 5.55 0.75
N ASN A 305 12.32 5.11 -0.28
CA ASN A 305 11.97 5.39 -1.67
C ASN A 305 10.74 4.59 -2.16
N TYR A 306 10.40 3.50 -1.48
CA TYR A 306 9.25 2.64 -1.81
C TYR A 306 7.99 3.01 -1.04
N HIS A 307 8.14 3.73 0.09
CA HIS A 307 7.06 4.23 0.94
C HIS A 307 7.31 5.71 1.29
N PRO A 308 7.18 6.62 0.31
CA PRO A 308 7.60 8.01 0.48
C PRO A 308 6.74 8.82 1.45
N GLY A 309 5.53 8.35 1.79
CA GLY A 309 4.57 9.11 2.61
C GLY A 309 5.00 9.35 4.06
N GLY A 310 5.97 8.60 4.61
CA GLY A 310 6.49 8.78 5.97
C GLY A 310 7.88 9.40 6.02
N ASN A 311 8.39 9.93 4.91
CA ASN A 311 9.73 10.51 4.85
C ASN A 311 9.81 11.82 5.67
N SER A 312 10.72 11.88 6.67
CA SER A 312 10.90 13.04 7.52
C SER A 312 12.30 13.08 8.17
N TYR A 313 12.69 14.21 8.70
CA TYR A 313 13.81 14.27 9.65
C TYR A 313 13.38 14.07 11.11
N TYR A 314 12.09 13.99 11.39
CA TYR A 314 11.56 13.47 12.64
C TYR A 314 11.30 11.97 12.47
N LYS A 315 12.01 11.13 13.21
CA LYS A 315 11.88 9.67 13.09
C LYS A 315 10.51 9.22 13.57
N GLU A 316 9.84 8.35 12.81
CA GLU A 316 8.60 7.74 13.26
C GLU A 316 8.75 7.01 14.60
N ASN A 317 7.70 7.07 15.41
CA ASN A 317 7.67 6.47 16.74
C ASN A 317 7.25 5.00 16.65
N GLU A 318 8.20 4.10 16.83
CA GLU A 318 7.99 2.66 16.78
C GLU A 318 7.01 2.12 17.83
N GLN A 319 6.69 2.89 18.86
CA GLN A 319 5.68 2.50 19.86
C GLN A 319 4.25 2.71 19.31
N ILE A 320 4.08 3.65 18.38
CA ILE A 320 2.79 3.94 17.74
C ILE A 320 2.67 3.17 16.41
N ASN A 321 3.75 3.14 15.62
CA ASN A 321 3.82 2.37 14.40
C ASN A 321 5.00 1.37 14.43
N PRO A 322 4.77 0.11 14.82
CA PRO A 322 5.83 -0.91 14.85
C PRO A 322 6.49 -1.19 13.49
N GLU A 323 5.78 -0.96 12.38
CA GLU A 323 6.31 -1.10 11.02
C GLU A 323 7.42 -0.08 10.72
N SER A 324 7.47 1.05 11.43
CA SER A 324 8.45 2.11 11.22
C SER A 324 9.89 1.63 11.40
N THR A 325 10.13 0.65 12.30
CA THR A 325 11.44 0.01 12.51
C THR A 325 11.97 -0.64 11.24
N ARG A 326 11.08 -1.17 10.40
CA ARG A 326 11.41 -1.78 9.11
C ARG A 326 11.53 -0.75 7.99
N LEU A 327 10.63 0.25 7.98
CA LEU A 327 10.49 1.21 6.89
C LEU A 327 11.43 2.41 7.00
N TYR A 328 11.67 2.91 8.23
CA TYR A 328 12.42 4.14 8.51
C TYR A 328 13.48 3.91 9.61
N ASN A 329 14.43 3.03 9.33
CA ASN A 329 15.51 2.66 10.25
C ASN A 329 16.80 3.45 9.97
N GLU A 330 17.85 3.18 10.76
CA GLU A 330 19.15 3.86 10.62
C GLU A 330 19.83 3.65 9.25
N SER A 331 19.52 2.53 8.53
CA SER A 331 20.09 2.30 7.19
C SER A 331 19.46 3.20 6.12
N ASN A 332 18.26 3.73 6.37
CA ASN A 332 17.55 4.64 5.48
C ASN A 332 17.84 6.11 5.78
N LYS A 333 18.77 6.38 6.70
CA LYS A 333 19.13 7.73 7.12
C LYS A 333 20.09 8.38 6.12
N LYS A 334 19.74 9.58 5.67
CA LYS A 334 20.58 10.44 4.84
C LYS A 334 20.85 11.76 5.57
N LEU A 335 22.03 12.32 5.42
CA LEU A 335 22.37 13.64 5.99
C LEU A 335 22.03 14.74 4.97
N TYR A 336 21.20 15.69 5.37
CA TYR A 336 20.83 16.85 4.55
C TYR A 336 21.15 18.16 5.25
N LYS A 337 21.38 19.22 4.45
CA LYS A 337 21.41 20.60 4.90
C LYS A 337 20.09 21.27 4.56
N THR A 338 19.45 21.84 5.56
CA THR A 338 18.14 22.48 5.40
C THR A 338 18.24 23.86 4.73
N LYS A 339 17.12 24.30 4.17
CA LYS A 339 16.89 25.67 3.72
C LYS A 339 15.55 26.18 4.27
N THR A 340 15.43 27.51 4.42
CA THR A 340 14.13 28.11 4.71
C THR A 340 13.37 28.33 3.41
N LEU A 341 12.03 28.27 3.47
CA LEU A 341 11.18 28.56 2.31
C LEU A 341 11.47 29.98 1.79
N ASP A 342 11.57 30.95 2.69
CA ASP A 342 11.86 32.35 2.32
C ASP A 342 13.19 32.50 1.57
N SER A 343 14.21 31.73 1.91
CA SER A 343 15.49 31.75 1.19
C SER A 343 15.39 31.17 -0.21
N ILE A 344 14.61 30.09 -0.40
CA ILE A 344 14.37 29.48 -1.71
C ILE A 344 13.56 30.43 -2.61
N ILE A 345 12.51 31.04 -2.08
CA ILE A 345 11.71 32.04 -2.80
C ILE A 345 12.61 33.17 -3.31
N SER A 346 13.45 33.69 -2.43
CA SER A 346 14.37 34.80 -2.78
C SER A 346 15.44 34.37 -3.81
N LEU A 347 16.01 33.17 -3.66
CA LEU A 347 17.06 32.65 -4.53
C LEU A 347 16.55 32.36 -5.95
N LYS A 348 15.35 31.79 -6.05
CA LYS A 348 14.74 31.37 -7.32
C LYS A 348 13.77 32.41 -7.90
N ASN A 349 13.58 33.55 -7.21
CA ASN A 349 12.63 34.59 -7.57
C ASN A 349 11.20 34.04 -7.80
N LEU A 350 10.73 33.18 -6.89
CA LEU A 350 9.41 32.56 -7.01
C LEU A 350 8.30 33.56 -6.68
N PRO A 351 7.13 33.47 -7.32
CA PRO A 351 5.96 34.28 -6.96
C PRO A 351 5.48 33.94 -5.55
N MET A 352 4.97 34.93 -4.81
CA MET A 352 4.47 34.72 -3.46
C MET A 352 3.18 33.89 -3.46
N PRO A 353 3.02 32.91 -2.55
CA PRO A 353 1.85 32.03 -2.52
C PRO A 353 0.61 32.73 -1.95
N ASP A 354 -0.56 32.42 -2.50
CA ASP A 354 -1.86 32.69 -1.92
C ASP A 354 -2.33 31.55 -0.99
N LEU A 355 -2.03 30.31 -1.37
CA LEU A 355 -2.32 29.08 -0.62
C LEU A 355 -1.02 28.28 -0.45
N ILE A 356 -0.79 27.79 0.75
CA ILE A 356 0.30 26.85 1.06
C ILE A 356 -0.31 25.58 1.69
N LYS A 357 -0.01 24.42 1.10
CA LYS A 357 -0.19 23.11 1.75
C LYS A 357 1.13 22.65 2.32
N ILE A 358 1.13 22.13 3.54
CA ILE A 358 2.31 21.53 4.19
C ILE A 358 1.89 20.18 4.77
N ASP A 359 2.61 19.13 4.36
CA ASP A 359 2.46 17.77 4.83
C ASP A 359 3.85 17.11 4.69
N VAL A 360 4.59 17.13 5.79
CA VAL A 360 6.01 16.76 5.83
C VAL A 360 6.34 15.88 7.03
N GLN A 361 5.31 15.29 7.60
CA GLN A 361 5.41 14.28 8.65
C GLN A 361 6.16 14.79 9.90
N GLY A 362 5.62 15.87 10.50
CA GLY A 362 6.06 16.45 11.78
C GLY A 362 6.95 17.68 11.68
N ALA A 363 7.40 18.09 10.49
CA ALA A 363 8.25 19.26 10.33
C ALA A 363 7.49 20.58 9.98
N GLU A 364 6.17 20.57 10.06
CA GLU A 364 5.27 21.66 9.66
C GLU A 364 5.63 22.97 10.39
N LEU A 365 5.77 22.92 11.71
CA LEU A 365 6.11 24.10 12.53
C LEU A 365 7.49 24.69 12.18
N ASP A 366 8.47 23.82 11.93
CA ASP A 366 9.81 24.26 11.55
C ASP A 366 9.77 25.00 10.20
N ILE A 367 9.02 24.46 9.23
CA ILE A 367 8.86 25.09 7.92
C ILE A 367 8.11 26.41 8.06
N LEU A 368 7.04 26.48 8.84
CA LEU A 368 6.30 27.72 9.12
C LEU A 368 7.21 28.79 9.73
N LYS A 369 8.09 28.42 10.68
CA LYS A 369 9.09 29.35 11.27
C LYS A 369 10.09 29.88 10.22
N GLY A 370 10.41 29.07 9.19
CA GLY A 370 11.28 29.44 8.06
C GLY A 370 10.57 30.16 6.90
N SER A 371 9.26 30.46 7.03
CA SER A 371 8.39 30.95 5.95
C SER A 371 7.76 32.32 6.22
N LYS A 372 8.36 33.14 7.08
CA LYS A 372 7.75 34.40 7.58
C LYS A 372 7.33 35.36 6.48
N LYS A 373 8.11 35.49 5.39
CA LYS A 373 7.78 36.35 4.26
C LYS A 373 6.67 35.77 3.42
N ALA A 374 6.75 34.48 3.11
CA ALA A 374 5.71 33.75 2.39
C ALA A 374 4.37 33.81 3.12
N LEU A 375 4.36 33.52 4.43
CA LEU A 375 3.16 33.56 5.27
C LEU A 375 2.54 34.94 5.39
N LYS A 376 3.32 36.03 5.29
CA LYS A 376 2.77 37.40 5.29
C LYS A 376 1.82 37.64 4.13
N ASN A 377 2.09 37.07 2.96
CA ASN A 377 1.28 37.21 1.74
C ASN A 377 0.23 36.10 1.60
N CYS A 378 0.48 34.95 2.18
CA CYS A 378 -0.42 33.80 2.13
C CYS A 378 -1.74 34.10 2.82
N LYS A 379 -2.84 33.68 2.20
CA LYS A 379 -4.21 33.85 2.70
C LYS A 379 -4.74 32.58 3.36
N ASP A 380 -4.40 31.44 2.81
CA ASP A 380 -4.93 30.15 3.23
C ASP A 380 -3.80 29.13 3.45
N LEU A 381 -3.93 28.31 4.49
CA LEU A 381 -3.03 27.21 4.81
C LEU A 381 -3.80 25.91 4.93
N VAL A 382 -3.31 24.85 4.32
CA VAL A 382 -3.74 23.48 4.54
C VAL A 382 -2.58 22.72 5.17
N LEU A 383 -2.74 22.25 6.39
CA LEU A 383 -1.69 21.62 7.18
C LEU A 383 -2.12 20.24 7.65
N GLU A 384 -1.27 19.22 7.46
CA GLU A 384 -1.41 17.95 8.17
C GLU A 384 -0.76 18.10 9.54
N LEU A 385 -1.51 17.85 10.63
CA LEU A 385 -1.01 18.07 11.99
C LEU A 385 -1.17 16.83 12.84
N GLN A 386 -0.12 16.46 13.56
CA GLN A 386 -0.08 15.31 14.43
C GLN A 386 -0.86 15.53 15.73
N ILE A 387 -1.77 14.60 16.04
CA ILE A 387 -2.57 14.60 17.28
C ILE A 387 -1.81 13.88 18.40
N VAL A 388 -1.02 12.88 18.03
CA VAL A 388 -0.14 12.12 18.91
C VAL A 388 1.31 12.22 18.40
N GLU A 389 2.29 11.91 19.23
CA GLU A 389 3.72 11.96 18.85
C GLU A 389 4.05 10.79 17.88
N TYR A 390 3.45 10.84 16.68
CA TYR A 390 3.68 9.85 15.63
C TYR A 390 5.13 9.90 15.13
N ASN A 391 5.69 11.10 15.02
CA ASN A 391 7.11 11.33 14.77
C ASN A 391 7.77 11.87 16.06
N LYS A 392 8.83 11.21 16.55
CA LYS A 392 9.50 11.53 17.82
C LYS A 392 10.03 12.95 17.87
N GLY A 393 9.59 13.70 18.87
CA GLY A 393 9.98 15.08 19.09
C GLY A 393 9.35 16.08 18.14
N ALA A 394 8.45 15.66 17.26
CA ALA A 394 7.71 16.56 16.38
C ALA A 394 6.68 17.37 17.18
N PRO A 395 6.46 18.65 16.84
CA PRO A 395 5.43 19.48 17.44
C PRO A 395 4.03 18.87 17.24
N LEU A 396 3.21 18.94 18.29
CA LEU A 396 1.82 18.47 18.20
C LEU A 396 0.90 19.59 17.69
N ARG A 397 -0.26 19.18 17.20
CA ARG A 397 -1.31 20.01 16.63
C ARG A 397 -1.53 21.34 17.39
N ASP A 398 -1.73 21.29 18.70
CA ASP A 398 -2.09 22.48 19.48
C ASP A 398 -0.98 23.52 19.51
N GLU A 399 0.29 23.11 19.49
CA GLU A 399 1.44 24.02 19.38
C GLU A 399 1.47 24.70 18.00
N VAL A 400 1.22 23.94 16.95
CA VAL A 400 1.19 24.46 15.57
C VAL A 400 0.02 25.42 15.38
N ILE A 401 -1.17 25.06 15.84
CA ILE A 401 -2.38 25.93 15.78
C ILE A 401 -2.09 27.25 16.43
N LYS A 402 -1.57 27.24 17.67
CA LYS A 402 -1.23 28.47 18.39
C LYS A 402 -0.27 29.34 17.60
N TYR A 403 0.80 28.77 17.04
CA TYR A 403 1.76 29.51 16.24
C TYR A 403 1.12 30.15 14.99
N VAL A 404 0.25 29.42 14.31
CA VAL A 404 -0.44 29.89 13.11
C VAL A 404 -1.43 31.00 13.44
N GLU A 405 -2.15 30.90 14.58
CA GLU A 405 -3.05 31.94 15.08
C GLU A 405 -2.31 33.21 15.47
N ASP A 406 -1.12 33.11 16.09
CA ASP A 406 -0.26 34.24 16.40
C ASP A 406 0.23 35.01 15.14
N LEU A 407 0.19 34.35 13.97
CA LEU A 407 0.46 34.96 12.66
C LEU A 407 -0.77 35.60 11.99
N GLY A 408 -1.91 35.59 12.68
CA GLY A 408 -3.17 36.20 12.23
C GLY A 408 -4.05 35.31 11.36
N PHE A 409 -3.77 34.03 11.27
CA PHE A 409 -4.68 33.07 10.66
C PHE A 409 -5.75 32.63 11.69
N LYS A 410 -6.89 32.19 11.21
CA LYS A 410 -7.95 31.57 12.01
C LYS A 410 -8.14 30.13 11.55
N LEU A 411 -8.34 29.22 12.48
CA LEU A 411 -8.77 27.86 12.16
C LEU A 411 -10.18 27.91 11.58
N ILE A 412 -10.36 27.48 10.35
CA ILE A 412 -11.64 27.45 9.64
C ILE A 412 -12.29 26.07 9.78
N SER A 413 -11.50 25.03 9.63
CA SER A 413 -11.96 23.64 9.76
C SER A 413 -10.82 22.72 10.16
N GLY A 414 -11.13 21.74 11.01
CA GLY A 414 -10.16 20.68 11.31
C GLY A 414 -10.50 19.80 12.53
N PRO A 415 -10.12 18.51 12.43
CA PRO A 415 -9.65 17.94 11.17
C PRO A 415 -10.79 17.77 10.16
N PHE A 416 -10.64 18.26 8.94
CA PHE A 416 -11.62 18.00 7.89
C PHE A 416 -11.37 16.64 7.20
N CYS A 417 -10.18 16.08 7.40
CA CYS A 417 -9.85 14.70 7.12
C CYS A 417 -9.06 14.16 8.32
N ASP A 418 -9.57 13.10 8.96
CA ASP A 418 -8.97 12.46 10.12
C ASP A 418 -8.28 11.17 9.63
N ASN A 419 -6.97 11.08 9.83
CA ASN A 419 -6.14 9.95 9.44
C ASN A 419 -5.74 9.07 10.65
N GLY A 420 -6.30 9.35 11.83
CA GLY A 420 -6.03 8.67 13.10
C GLY A 420 -4.96 9.36 13.92
N PRO A 421 -3.64 9.14 13.69
CA PRO A 421 -2.57 9.81 14.44
C PRO A 421 -2.38 11.30 14.08
N ASP A 422 -2.89 11.71 12.94
CA ASP A 422 -2.82 13.06 12.39
C ASP A 422 -4.15 13.44 11.72
N GLY A 423 -4.22 14.64 11.17
CA GLY A 423 -5.38 15.10 10.41
C GLY A 423 -5.09 16.40 9.66
N ASP A 424 -5.96 16.70 8.71
CA ASP A 424 -5.85 17.87 7.85
C ASP A 424 -6.64 19.05 8.40
N TYR A 425 -6.01 20.22 8.48
CA TYR A 425 -6.55 21.44 9.04
C TYR A 425 -6.45 22.60 8.04
N HIS A 426 -7.51 23.40 7.95
CA HIS A 426 -7.55 24.59 7.12
C HIS A 426 -7.57 25.87 7.97
N PHE A 427 -6.67 26.78 7.65
CA PHE A 427 -6.59 28.11 8.27
C PHE A 427 -6.69 29.18 7.21
N SER A 428 -7.33 30.31 7.56
CA SER A 428 -7.45 31.45 6.65
C SER A 428 -7.27 32.78 7.40
N LYS A 429 -6.72 33.78 6.70
CA LYS A 429 -6.73 35.20 7.15
C LYS A 429 -8.01 35.94 6.74
N ASN A 430 -8.77 35.37 5.81
CA ASN A 430 -10.03 35.96 5.39
C ASN A 430 -11.11 35.61 6.40
N ASN A 431 -11.95 36.60 6.76
CA ASN A 431 -13.21 36.28 7.44
C ASN A 431 -14.13 35.66 6.39
N ILE A 432 -14.27 34.33 6.43
CA ILE A 432 -15.23 33.59 5.60
C ILE A 432 -16.59 33.67 6.26
#